data_34a0b88a7a62f380ed86a8886ce6078d
#
_entry.id   34a0b88a7a62f380ed86a8886ce6078d
#
_cell.length_a   1.000
_cell.length_b   1.000
_cell.length_c   1.000
_cell.angle_alpha   90.00
_cell.angle_beta   90.00
_cell.angle_gamma   90.00
#
_symmetry.space_group_name_H-M   'P 1'
#
loop_
_entity.id
_entity.type
_entity.pdbx_description
1 polymer ?
#
loop_
_entity_poly.entity_id
_entity_poly.type
_entity_poly.pdbx_seq_one_letter_code
_entity_poly.pdbx_strand_id
1 'polypeptide(L)'
;MACGQPVKFERLVNNGVTVVGAEEHGIAFGFTERTGGVSAAPYASLNLGTHVGDDPRAVVENRRRALAVLGGEAYLDRLLVPNQVHGDNVVVVDSADASALDSVRARIAEGADAIVCTQARVPVMLCFADCVPVILTCPGGFAVVHSGWRGTYARIAASAARVLSQATCAPIEQVHAYIGPHILGEEYEVSSDLLHTFALQFDSIKESASRKLDLARAIEQSLVEVGVPLCGIHDTRLSTMSLNERFYSYRKEQGMCGRHAALALMR
;
A
#
# COMPACT_ATOMS: atom_id res chain seq x y z
N MET A 1 -2.80 -12.80 24.72
CA MET A 1 -1.49 -13.28 24.24
C MET A 1 -0.63 -12.06 24.01
N ALA A 2 0.67 -12.10 24.32
CA ALA A 2 1.53 -10.94 24.11
C ALA A 2 1.64 -10.68 22.61
N CYS A 3 1.41 -9.43 22.20
CA CYS A 3 1.67 -8.97 20.84
C CYS A 3 3.16 -9.24 20.54
N GLY A 4 3.44 -9.88 19.42
CA GLY A 4 4.83 -10.09 18.97
C GLY A 4 5.55 -8.74 18.86
N GLN A 5 6.88 -8.75 19.02
CA GLN A 5 7.64 -7.51 18.81
C GLN A 5 7.45 -7.05 17.36
N PRO A 6 7.23 -5.74 17.13
CA PRO A 6 7.05 -5.21 15.79
C PRO A 6 8.28 -5.51 14.92
N VAL A 7 8.03 -5.91 13.68
CA VAL A 7 9.10 -6.12 12.70
C VAL A 7 9.77 -4.78 12.44
N LYS A 8 11.09 -4.77 12.49
CA LYS A 8 11.87 -3.57 12.24
C LYS A 8 11.98 -3.34 10.72
N PHE A 9 11.51 -2.19 10.26
CA PHE A 9 11.75 -1.76 8.89
C PHE A 9 13.22 -1.42 8.65
N GLU A 10 13.75 -1.90 7.53
CA GLU A 10 15.10 -1.61 7.07
C GLU A 10 15.06 -1.01 5.66
N ARG A 11 16.09 -0.26 5.29
CA ARG A 11 16.28 0.20 3.92
C ARG A 11 17.02 -0.89 3.13
N LEU A 12 16.26 -1.71 2.42
CA LEU A 12 16.77 -2.75 1.54
C LEU A 12 17.20 -2.11 0.21
N VAL A 13 18.43 -2.36 -0.23
CA VAL A 13 18.97 -1.75 -1.45
C VAL A 13 19.45 -2.83 -2.42
N ASN A 14 19.00 -2.74 -3.67
CA ASN A 14 19.49 -3.58 -4.76
C ASN A 14 19.63 -2.74 -6.04
N ASN A 15 20.81 -2.68 -6.62
CA ASN A 15 21.10 -1.94 -7.86
C ASN A 15 20.58 -0.49 -7.87
N GLY A 16 20.71 0.22 -6.75
CA GLY A 16 20.29 1.61 -6.58
C GLY A 16 18.81 1.80 -6.30
N VAL A 17 17.98 0.75 -6.35
CA VAL A 17 16.59 0.78 -5.89
C VAL A 17 16.54 0.55 -4.39
N THR A 18 15.81 1.39 -3.67
CA THR A 18 15.59 1.28 -2.24
C THR A 18 14.14 0.92 -1.94
N VAL A 19 13.95 -0.04 -1.04
CA VAL A 19 12.66 -0.39 -0.44
C VAL A 19 12.78 -0.25 1.08
N VAL A 20 11.90 0.52 1.69
CA VAL A 20 11.72 0.52 3.15
C VAL A 20 10.86 -0.68 3.47
N GLY A 21 11.45 -1.78 3.92
CA GLY A 21 10.78 -3.07 3.95
C GLY A 21 11.18 -3.93 5.14
N ALA A 22 10.50 -5.06 5.22
CA ALA A 22 10.67 -6.07 6.26
C ALA A 22 10.28 -7.45 5.74
N GLU A 23 10.50 -8.47 6.55
CA GLU A 23 10.01 -9.82 6.32
C GLU A 23 9.31 -10.36 7.56
N GLU A 24 8.13 -10.93 7.37
CA GLU A 24 7.35 -11.54 8.44
C GLU A 24 6.51 -12.70 7.89
N HIS A 25 6.41 -13.79 8.63
CA HIS A 25 5.65 -15.00 8.23
C HIS A 25 6.04 -15.56 6.85
N GLY A 26 7.30 -15.38 6.40
CA GLY A 26 7.75 -15.75 5.06
C GLY A 26 7.26 -14.79 3.96
N ILE A 27 6.73 -13.63 4.34
CA ILE A 27 6.27 -12.58 3.43
C ILE A 27 7.32 -11.47 3.44
N ALA A 28 7.97 -11.24 2.29
CA ALA A 28 8.82 -10.07 2.07
C ALA A 28 7.94 -8.93 1.56
N PHE A 29 8.03 -7.74 2.19
CA PHE A 29 7.17 -6.61 1.84
C PHE A 29 7.85 -5.26 2.10
N GLY A 30 7.30 -4.20 1.53
CA GLY A 30 7.75 -2.84 1.80
C GLY A 30 7.26 -1.80 0.82
N PHE A 31 7.83 -0.61 0.96
CA PHE A 31 7.49 0.61 0.25
C PHE A 31 8.70 1.10 -0.53
N THR A 32 8.57 1.28 -1.85
CA THR A 32 9.70 1.73 -2.68
C THR A 32 9.97 3.22 -2.47
N GLU A 33 11.25 3.59 -2.57
CA GLU A 33 11.61 4.99 -2.81
C GLU A 33 11.51 5.29 -4.32
N ARG A 34 11.61 6.57 -4.72
CA ARG A 34 11.46 7.01 -6.13
C ARG A 34 12.73 6.89 -6.98
N THR A 35 13.85 6.44 -6.41
CA THR A 35 15.16 6.43 -7.04
C THR A 35 15.58 5.04 -7.53
N GLY A 36 16.55 4.98 -8.45
CA GLY A 36 17.13 3.72 -8.95
C GLY A 36 16.41 3.12 -10.17
N GLY A 37 15.45 3.84 -10.74
CA GLY A 37 14.75 3.43 -11.96
C GLY A 37 15.33 4.01 -13.24
N VAL A 38 14.60 3.84 -14.33
CA VAL A 38 14.98 4.25 -15.69
C VAL A 38 14.04 5.29 -16.31
N SER A 39 12.97 5.68 -15.61
CA SER A 39 12.06 6.71 -16.11
C SER A 39 12.72 8.08 -16.15
N ALA A 40 12.43 8.84 -17.22
CA ALA A 40 12.86 10.23 -17.37
C ALA A 40 11.96 11.20 -16.61
N ALA A 41 12.39 12.45 -16.48
CA ALA A 41 11.53 13.51 -15.93
C ALA A 41 10.27 13.68 -16.80
N PRO A 42 9.11 13.96 -16.19
CA PRO A 42 8.86 14.28 -14.80
C PRO A 42 8.69 13.07 -13.88
N TYR A 43 8.86 11.85 -14.36
CA TYR A 43 8.63 10.59 -13.63
C TYR A 43 9.90 9.99 -13.02
N ALA A 44 11.02 10.74 -13.05
CA ALA A 44 12.33 10.26 -12.61
C ALA A 44 12.34 9.85 -11.13
N SER A 45 12.85 8.66 -10.88
CA SER A 45 13.35 7.68 -11.83
C SER A 45 12.66 6.31 -11.74
N LEU A 46 12.18 5.88 -10.56
CA LEU A 46 11.52 4.60 -10.32
C LEU A 46 9.99 4.76 -10.33
N ASN A 47 9.45 5.23 -11.47
CA ASN A 47 8.00 5.26 -11.62
C ASN A 47 7.45 3.85 -11.87
N LEU A 48 6.43 3.46 -11.08
CA LEU A 48 5.80 2.13 -11.12
C LEU A 48 4.36 2.16 -11.65
N GLY A 49 3.81 3.39 -11.86
CA GLY A 49 2.46 3.60 -12.36
C GLY A 49 2.40 3.75 -13.89
N THR A 50 1.57 2.96 -14.55
CA THR A 50 1.36 3.01 -16.02
C THR A 50 0.41 4.13 -16.46
N HIS A 51 -0.40 4.68 -15.51
CA HIS A 51 -1.47 5.64 -15.80
C HIS A 51 -1.03 7.10 -15.78
N VAL A 52 0.27 7.38 -15.60
CA VAL A 52 0.78 8.76 -15.49
C VAL A 52 1.33 9.33 -16.80
N GLY A 53 1.42 8.50 -17.85
CA GLY A 53 1.92 8.92 -19.18
C GLY A 53 3.42 8.70 -19.39
N ASP A 54 4.06 7.88 -18.57
CA ASP A 54 5.46 7.44 -18.74
C ASP A 54 5.61 6.36 -19.83
N ASP A 55 6.82 6.11 -20.30
CA ASP A 55 7.12 4.99 -21.22
C ASP A 55 6.77 3.65 -20.53
N PRO A 56 5.85 2.86 -21.11
CA PRO A 56 5.49 1.55 -20.54
C PRO A 56 6.68 0.60 -20.37
N ARG A 57 7.71 0.69 -21.24
CA ARG A 57 8.92 -0.13 -21.13
C ARG A 57 9.74 0.24 -19.90
N ALA A 58 9.85 1.54 -19.61
CA ALA A 58 10.50 2.04 -18.40
C ALA A 58 9.77 1.54 -17.15
N VAL A 59 8.44 1.61 -17.14
CA VAL A 59 7.63 1.13 -16.01
C VAL A 59 7.81 -0.38 -15.78
N VAL A 60 7.84 -1.20 -16.83
CA VAL A 60 8.08 -2.65 -16.71
C VAL A 60 9.47 -2.93 -16.13
N GLU A 61 10.51 -2.25 -16.61
CA GLU A 61 11.87 -2.39 -16.08
C GLU A 61 11.95 -1.93 -14.61
N ASN A 62 11.28 -0.84 -14.27
CA ASN A 62 11.21 -0.36 -12.89
C ASN A 62 10.53 -1.37 -11.95
N ARG A 63 9.43 -1.99 -12.39
CA ARG A 63 8.74 -3.05 -11.63
C ARG A 63 9.63 -4.27 -11.42
N ARG A 64 10.38 -4.68 -12.45
CA ARG A 64 11.38 -5.75 -12.34
C ARG A 64 12.43 -5.43 -11.28
N ARG A 65 12.99 -4.22 -11.31
CA ARG A 65 13.99 -3.76 -10.32
C ARG A 65 13.43 -3.71 -8.90
N ALA A 66 12.21 -3.21 -8.73
CA ALA A 66 11.55 -3.16 -7.43
C ALA A 66 11.33 -4.57 -6.86
N LEU A 67 10.87 -5.52 -7.67
CA LEU A 67 10.71 -6.91 -7.27
C LEU A 67 12.05 -7.58 -6.92
N ALA A 68 13.13 -7.25 -7.62
CA ALA A 68 14.46 -7.79 -7.35
C ALA A 68 14.97 -7.45 -5.93
N VAL A 69 14.52 -6.33 -5.35
CA VAL A 69 14.86 -5.97 -3.95
C VAL A 69 14.27 -6.98 -2.96
N LEU A 70 13.07 -7.49 -3.23
CA LEU A 70 12.40 -8.50 -2.39
C LEU A 70 12.71 -9.96 -2.83
N GLY A 71 13.63 -10.16 -3.79
CA GLY A 71 13.94 -11.49 -4.33
C GLY A 71 12.84 -12.06 -5.24
N GLY A 72 11.94 -11.22 -5.75
CA GLY A 72 10.77 -11.59 -6.54
C GLY A 72 10.92 -11.40 -8.05
N GLU A 73 12.12 -11.09 -8.56
CA GLU A 73 12.35 -10.79 -9.99
C GLU A 73 11.86 -11.90 -10.94
N ALA A 74 12.05 -13.17 -10.53
CA ALA A 74 11.62 -14.32 -11.32
C ALA A 74 10.09 -14.46 -11.45
N TYR A 75 9.31 -13.68 -10.71
CA TYR A 75 7.84 -13.72 -10.69
C TYR A 75 7.19 -12.48 -11.31
N LEU A 76 7.93 -11.72 -12.11
CA LEU A 76 7.42 -10.51 -12.78
C LEU A 76 6.19 -10.80 -13.66
N ASP A 77 6.14 -11.94 -14.31
CA ASP A 77 5.02 -12.42 -15.11
C ASP A 77 3.75 -12.71 -14.32
N ARG A 78 3.90 -12.95 -13.00
CA ARG A 78 2.80 -13.17 -12.05
C ARG A 78 2.42 -11.92 -11.27
N LEU A 79 3.15 -10.81 -11.44
CA LEU A 79 2.87 -9.57 -10.73
C LEU A 79 1.44 -9.09 -10.99
N LEU A 80 0.71 -8.81 -9.92
CA LEU A 80 -0.62 -8.24 -9.95
C LEU A 80 -0.57 -6.76 -9.56
N VAL A 81 -1.05 -5.91 -10.47
CA VAL A 81 -1.15 -4.46 -10.26
C VAL A 81 -2.56 -4.03 -10.68
N PRO A 82 -3.42 -3.60 -9.76
CA PRO A 82 -4.79 -3.27 -10.07
C PRO A 82 -4.94 -1.90 -10.74
N ASN A 83 -6.06 -1.71 -11.42
CA ASN A 83 -6.57 -0.39 -11.74
C ASN A 83 -7.16 0.22 -10.45
N GLN A 84 -6.42 1.11 -9.79
CA GLN A 84 -6.84 1.79 -8.57
C GLN A 84 -7.84 2.90 -8.91
N VAL A 85 -9.04 2.78 -8.36
CA VAL A 85 -10.17 3.69 -8.62
C VAL A 85 -10.55 4.54 -7.42
N HIS A 86 -9.75 4.50 -6.35
CA HIS A 86 -10.00 5.14 -5.05
C HIS A 86 -11.32 4.66 -4.41
N GLY A 87 -11.69 3.40 -4.66
CA GLY A 87 -12.85 2.73 -4.10
C GLY A 87 -12.53 1.91 -2.85
N ASP A 88 -13.35 0.88 -2.62
CA ASP A 88 -13.26 -0.03 -1.48
C ASP A 88 -13.29 -1.51 -1.89
N ASN A 89 -13.13 -1.79 -3.19
CA ASN A 89 -13.13 -3.15 -3.70
C ASN A 89 -11.88 -3.91 -3.30
N VAL A 90 -12.07 -5.07 -2.65
CA VAL A 90 -11.02 -6.00 -2.21
C VAL A 90 -11.09 -7.26 -3.06
N VAL A 91 -10.00 -7.61 -3.74
CA VAL A 91 -9.91 -8.82 -4.57
C VAL A 91 -9.03 -9.86 -3.87
N VAL A 92 -9.49 -11.12 -3.85
CA VAL A 92 -8.76 -12.25 -3.27
C VAL A 92 -8.07 -13.06 -4.35
N VAL A 93 -6.82 -13.47 -4.06
CA VAL A 93 -5.98 -14.36 -4.86
C VAL A 93 -5.73 -15.63 -4.02
N ASP A 94 -6.48 -16.67 -4.31
CA ASP A 94 -6.48 -17.95 -3.60
C ASP A 94 -5.94 -19.13 -4.45
N SER A 95 -5.53 -18.85 -5.68
CA SER A 95 -4.83 -19.81 -6.55
C SER A 95 -3.73 -19.11 -7.35
N ALA A 96 -2.62 -19.84 -7.58
CA ALA A 96 -1.50 -19.42 -8.43
C ALA A 96 -1.55 -20.03 -9.85
N ASP A 97 -2.61 -20.75 -10.20
CA ASP A 97 -2.80 -21.31 -11.53
C ASP A 97 -2.98 -20.21 -12.57
N ALA A 98 -2.45 -20.41 -13.78
CA ALA A 98 -2.46 -19.39 -14.83
C ALA A 98 -3.88 -18.88 -15.14
N SER A 99 -4.86 -19.78 -15.26
CA SER A 99 -6.26 -19.42 -15.54
C SER A 99 -6.91 -18.64 -14.40
N ALA A 100 -6.58 -18.98 -13.14
CA ALA A 100 -7.05 -18.24 -11.97
C ALA A 100 -6.43 -16.83 -11.92
N LEU A 101 -5.13 -16.72 -12.19
CA LEU A 101 -4.47 -15.41 -12.27
C LEU A 101 -5.02 -14.54 -13.40
N ASP A 102 -5.37 -15.12 -14.55
CA ASP A 102 -5.99 -14.37 -15.65
C ASP A 102 -7.39 -13.86 -15.26
N SER A 103 -8.17 -14.67 -14.53
CA SER A 103 -9.46 -14.25 -13.97
C SER A 103 -9.29 -13.11 -12.95
N VAL A 104 -8.25 -13.19 -12.09
CA VAL A 104 -7.91 -12.11 -11.16
C VAL A 104 -7.51 -10.85 -11.92
N ARG A 105 -6.67 -10.96 -12.96
CA ARG A 105 -6.27 -9.82 -13.79
C ARG A 105 -7.46 -9.10 -14.42
N ALA A 106 -8.43 -9.86 -14.94
CA ALA A 106 -9.65 -9.28 -15.48
C ALA A 106 -10.44 -8.49 -14.40
N ARG A 107 -10.61 -9.08 -13.21
CA ARG A 107 -11.33 -8.43 -12.09
C ARG A 107 -10.64 -7.15 -11.60
N ILE A 108 -9.31 -7.18 -11.41
CA ILE A 108 -8.56 -6.01 -10.94
C ILE A 108 -8.43 -4.91 -12.00
N ALA A 109 -8.59 -5.25 -13.28
CA ALA A 109 -8.63 -4.27 -14.38
C ALA A 109 -9.94 -3.46 -14.37
N GLU A 110 -11.05 -4.04 -13.90
CA GLU A 110 -12.33 -3.32 -13.70
C GLU A 110 -12.25 -2.30 -12.57
N GLY A 111 -11.39 -2.53 -11.57
CA GLY A 111 -11.12 -1.62 -10.46
C GLY A 111 -10.98 -2.35 -9.13
N ALA A 112 -9.85 -2.14 -8.47
CA ALA A 112 -9.61 -2.63 -7.11
C ALA A 112 -8.60 -1.73 -6.39
N ASP A 113 -8.83 -1.52 -5.11
CA ASP A 113 -7.96 -0.73 -4.23
C ASP A 113 -7.35 -1.56 -3.10
N ALA A 114 -7.64 -2.87 -3.07
CA ALA A 114 -6.95 -3.83 -2.21
C ALA A 114 -6.88 -5.21 -2.88
N ILE A 115 -5.76 -5.91 -2.66
CA ILE A 115 -5.57 -7.30 -3.06
C ILE A 115 -5.12 -8.09 -1.83
N VAL A 116 -5.87 -9.13 -1.49
CA VAL A 116 -5.51 -10.15 -0.50
C VAL A 116 -4.91 -11.34 -1.24
N CYS A 117 -3.76 -11.83 -0.83
CA CYS A 117 -3.08 -12.96 -1.47
C CYS A 117 -2.66 -14.02 -0.44
N THR A 118 -3.09 -15.26 -0.67
CA THR A 118 -2.71 -16.43 0.12
C THR A 118 -1.75 -17.36 -0.63
N GLN A 119 -1.26 -16.90 -1.80
CA GLN A 119 -0.44 -17.72 -2.69
C GLN A 119 1.03 -17.31 -2.67
N ALA A 120 1.91 -18.30 -2.51
CA ALA A 120 3.34 -18.09 -2.68
C ALA A 120 3.68 -17.75 -4.14
N ARG A 121 4.73 -16.95 -4.33
CA ARG A 121 5.27 -16.61 -5.65
C ARG A 121 4.31 -15.84 -6.56
N VAL A 122 3.34 -15.13 -5.94
CA VAL A 122 2.45 -14.20 -6.62
C VAL A 122 2.65 -12.82 -5.98
N PRO A 123 3.51 -11.97 -6.56
CA PRO A 123 3.71 -10.61 -6.04
C PRO A 123 2.52 -9.71 -6.31
N VAL A 124 2.23 -8.83 -5.36
CA VAL A 124 1.20 -7.79 -5.46
C VAL A 124 1.85 -6.43 -5.30
N MET A 125 1.48 -5.48 -6.14
CA MET A 125 1.98 -4.10 -6.11
C MET A 125 0.84 -3.12 -6.33
N LEU A 126 0.72 -2.12 -5.45
CA LEU A 126 -0.15 -0.97 -5.62
C LEU A 126 0.67 0.32 -5.64
N CYS A 127 0.19 1.34 -6.34
CA CYS A 127 0.92 2.56 -6.66
C CYS A 127 0.40 3.76 -5.86
N PHE A 128 1.31 4.66 -5.45
CA PHE A 128 1.01 5.76 -4.55
C PHE A 128 1.75 7.05 -4.92
N ALA A 129 1.13 8.16 -4.59
CA ALA A 129 1.69 9.50 -4.43
C ALA A 129 0.72 10.27 -3.53
N ASP A 130 0.97 10.26 -2.24
CA ASP A 130 0.23 10.84 -1.10
C ASP A 130 -0.84 9.95 -0.45
N CYS A 131 -1.64 9.17 -1.19
CA CYS A 131 -2.58 8.22 -0.58
C CYS A 131 -1.85 7.25 0.36
N VAL A 132 -2.53 6.73 1.38
CA VAL A 132 -1.94 5.89 2.40
C VAL A 132 -1.81 4.44 1.92
N PRO A 133 -0.58 3.91 1.79
CA PRO A 133 -0.37 2.48 1.56
C PRO A 133 -0.48 1.72 2.88
N VAL A 134 -1.25 0.63 2.89
CA VAL A 134 -1.28 -0.30 4.02
C VAL A 134 -0.93 -1.69 3.53
N ILE A 135 0.06 -2.33 4.17
CA ILE A 135 0.34 -3.74 3.99
C ILE A 135 -0.14 -4.48 5.24
N LEU A 136 -0.94 -5.52 5.04
CA LEU A 136 -1.40 -6.40 6.10
C LEU A 136 -0.70 -7.74 5.95
N THR A 137 -0.24 -8.33 7.07
CA THR A 137 0.36 -9.66 7.11
C THR A 137 -0.29 -10.49 8.19
N CYS A 138 -0.37 -11.79 7.98
CA CYS A 138 -0.66 -12.79 9.00
C CYS A 138 -0.08 -14.15 8.55
N PRO A 139 -0.06 -15.16 9.41
CA PRO A 139 0.32 -16.50 8.97
C PRO A 139 -0.56 -16.98 7.80
N GLY A 140 0.08 -17.31 6.66
CA GLY A 140 -0.59 -17.83 5.46
C GLY A 140 -1.04 -16.82 4.42
N GLY A 141 -0.85 -15.50 4.63
CA GLY A 141 -1.22 -14.51 3.62
C GLY A 141 -0.91 -13.07 3.95
N PHE A 142 -1.13 -12.22 2.96
CA PHE A 142 -0.95 -10.77 3.07
C PHE A 142 -1.99 -10.01 2.26
N ALA A 143 -2.12 -8.72 2.53
CA ALA A 143 -2.84 -7.80 1.67
C ALA A 143 -2.02 -6.54 1.39
N VAL A 144 -2.19 -5.96 0.19
CA VAL A 144 -1.71 -4.62 -0.13
C VAL A 144 -2.94 -3.77 -0.41
N VAL A 145 -3.04 -2.63 0.28
CA VAL A 145 -4.24 -1.78 0.31
C VAL A 145 -3.87 -0.35 -0.07
N HIS A 146 -4.62 0.24 -0.98
CA HIS A 146 -4.58 1.65 -1.33
C HIS A 146 -5.72 2.38 -0.61
N SER A 147 -5.37 3.21 0.36
CA SER A 147 -6.33 3.95 1.16
C SER A 147 -6.22 5.45 0.90
N GLY A 148 -6.84 5.92 -0.19
CA GLY A 148 -7.12 7.34 -0.39
C GLY A 148 -8.28 7.77 0.52
N TRP A 149 -8.66 9.08 0.53
CA TRP A 149 -9.70 9.55 1.44
C TRP A 149 -11.05 8.82 1.30
N ARG A 150 -11.46 8.43 0.07
CA ARG A 150 -12.70 7.66 -0.15
C ARG A 150 -12.60 6.25 0.41
N GLY A 151 -11.51 5.54 0.10
CA GLY A 151 -11.25 4.20 0.62
C GLY A 151 -11.09 4.18 2.15
N THR A 152 -10.44 5.21 2.72
CA THR A 152 -10.33 5.38 4.18
C THR A 152 -11.72 5.59 4.81
N TYR A 153 -12.54 6.45 4.21
CA TYR A 153 -13.92 6.68 4.67
C TYR A 153 -14.76 5.41 4.61
N ALA A 154 -14.62 4.63 3.53
CA ALA A 154 -15.25 3.31 3.37
C ALA A 154 -14.58 2.19 4.19
N ARG A 155 -13.53 2.50 4.99
CA ARG A 155 -12.83 1.54 5.86
C ARG A 155 -12.18 0.37 5.12
N ILE A 156 -11.62 0.61 3.93
CA ILE A 156 -11.04 -0.44 3.07
C ILE A 156 -9.96 -1.28 3.78
N ALA A 157 -9.11 -0.67 4.61
CA ALA A 157 -8.07 -1.40 5.35
C ALA A 157 -8.68 -2.40 6.35
N ALA A 158 -9.74 -2.01 7.06
CA ALA A 158 -10.47 -2.90 7.97
C ALA A 158 -11.19 -4.02 7.20
N SER A 159 -11.78 -3.71 6.05
CA SER A 159 -12.39 -4.72 5.16
C SER A 159 -11.34 -5.72 4.67
N ALA A 160 -10.18 -5.24 4.21
CA ALA A 160 -9.08 -6.09 3.77
C ALA A 160 -8.53 -6.98 4.91
N ALA A 161 -8.43 -6.45 6.14
CA ALA A 161 -8.01 -7.23 7.31
C ALA A 161 -8.97 -8.38 7.62
N ARG A 162 -10.30 -8.13 7.58
CA ARG A 162 -11.31 -9.19 7.75
C ARG A 162 -11.22 -10.25 6.64
N VAL A 163 -11.09 -9.80 5.38
CA VAL A 163 -10.97 -10.71 4.23
C VAL A 163 -9.69 -11.55 4.33
N LEU A 164 -8.58 -10.95 4.74
CA LEU A 164 -7.31 -11.66 4.95
C LEU A 164 -7.45 -12.71 6.07
N SER A 165 -7.99 -12.35 7.23
CA SER A 165 -8.25 -13.26 8.34
C SER A 165 -9.14 -14.44 7.91
N GLN A 166 -10.20 -14.19 7.14
CA GLN A 166 -11.07 -15.23 6.61
C GLN A 166 -10.37 -16.14 5.60
N ALA A 167 -9.63 -15.55 4.65
CA ALA A 167 -8.96 -16.30 3.58
C ALA A 167 -7.83 -17.20 4.10
N THR A 168 -7.16 -16.80 5.19
CA THR A 168 -6.06 -17.57 5.83
C THR A 168 -6.52 -18.43 6.98
N CYS A 169 -7.76 -18.28 7.47
CA CYS A 169 -8.25 -18.83 8.73
C CYS A 169 -7.43 -18.40 9.96
N ALA A 170 -6.59 -17.36 9.83
CA ALA A 170 -5.85 -16.79 10.96
C ALA A 170 -6.76 -15.86 11.78
N PRO A 171 -6.72 -15.91 13.13
CA PRO A 171 -7.44 -14.95 13.96
C PRO A 171 -7.07 -13.51 13.62
N ILE A 172 -8.05 -12.60 13.66
CA ILE A 172 -7.84 -11.17 13.33
C ILE A 172 -6.78 -10.52 14.23
N GLU A 173 -6.62 -11.02 15.45
CA GLU A 173 -5.61 -10.59 16.41
C GLU A 173 -4.18 -10.94 16.01
N GLN A 174 -4.00 -11.78 14.99
CA GLN A 174 -2.71 -12.12 14.41
C GLN A 174 -2.41 -11.31 13.14
N VAL A 175 -3.31 -10.45 12.72
CA VAL A 175 -3.07 -9.53 11.60
C VAL A 175 -2.20 -8.38 12.10
N HIS A 176 -1.08 -8.14 11.42
CA HIS A 176 -0.26 -6.95 11.58
C HIS A 176 -0.51 -6.01 10.41
N ALA A 177 -0.49 -4.70 10.68
CA ALA A 177 -0.71 -3.66 9.68
C ALA A 177 0.48 -2.70 9.63
N TYR A 178 0.95 -2.42 8.43
CA TYR A 178 2.10 -1.56 8.17
C TYR A 178 1.65 -0.40 7.28
N ILE A 179 1.61 0.79 7.86
CA ILE A 179 1.28 2.04 7.16
C ILE A 179 2.57 2.64 6.61
N GLY A 180 2.64 2.78 5.30
CA GLY A 180 3.81 3.26 4.59
C GLY A 180 3.84 4.77 4.35
N PRO A 181 4.77 5.25 3.50
CA PRO A 181 4.92 6.67 3.19
C PRO A 181 3.66 7.27 2.57
N HIS A 182 3.18 8.37 3.13
CA HIS A 182 1.97 9.07 2.72
C HIS A 182 2.03 10.57 3.05
N ILE A 183 1.05 11.34 2.62
CA ILE A 183 0.88 12.72 3.08
C ILE A 183 0.43 12.70 4.54
N LEU A 184 1.23 13.28 5.43
CA LEU A 184 0.92 13.26 6.87
C LEU A 184 -0.24 14.18 7.21
N GLY A 185 -0.92 13.89 8.34
CA GLY A 185 -2.08 14.65 8.77
C GLY A 185 -1.81 16.15 8.90
N GLU A 186 -0.63 16.54 9.39
CA GLU A 186 -0.20 17.94 9.49
C GLU A 186 0.04 18.65 8.14
N GLU A 187 0.10 17.89 7.04
CA GLU A 187 0.33 18.40 5.69
C GLU A 187 -0.93 18.34 4.80
N TYR A 188 -1.89 17.47 5.12
CA TYR A 188 -3.05 17.19 4.28
C TYR A 188 -4.21 18.14 4.59
N GLU A 189 -4.17 19.33 4.02
CA GLU A 189 -5.29 20.28 4.07
C GLU A 189 -6.42 19.87 3.13
N VAL A 190 -7.65 19.86 3.65
CA VAL A 190 -8.88 19.48 2.95
C VAL A 190 -9.96 20.54 3.08
N SER A 191 -11.12 20.35 2.44
CA SER A 191 -12.29 21.22 2.67
C SER A 191 -12.85 21.02 4.10
N SER A 192 -13.51 22.06 4.62
CA SER A 192 -14.22 21.96 5.91
C SER A 192 -15.25 20.83 5.91
N ASP A 193 -16.00 20.68 4.80
CA ASP A 193 -17.03 19.67 4.66
C ASP A 193 -16.47 18.26 4.72
N LEU A 194 -15.31 18.01 4.08
CA LEU A 194 -14.66 16.71 4.14
C LEU A 194 -14.14 16.41 5.55
N LEU A 195 -13.51 17.39 6.22
CA LEU A 195 -13.06 17.21 7.60
C LEU A 195 -14.22 16.93 8.54
N HIS A 196 -15.33 17.69 8.42
CA HIS A 196 -16.56 17.46 9.18
C HIS A 196 -17.12 16.04 8.96
N THR A 197 -17.20 15.60 7.70
CA THR A 197 -17.65 14.26 7.33
C THR A 197 -16.82 13.17 8.03
N PHE A 198 -15.49 13.33 8.06
CA PHE A 198 -14.59 12.39 8.75
C PHE A 198 -14.77 12.45 10.28
N ALA A 199 -14.91 13.65 10.86
CA ALA A 199 -15.07 13.83 12.30
C ALA A 199 -16.39 13.22 12.83
N LEU A 200 -17.44 13.13 11.98
CA LEU A 200 -18.68 12.44 12.33
C LEU A 200 -18.53 10.91 12.35
N GLN A 201 -17.58 10.35 11.59
CA GLN A 201 -17.43 8.90 11.45
C GLN A 201 -16.27 8.33 12.29
N PHE A 202 -15.25 9.13 12.57
CA PHE A 202 -14.03 8.70 13.23
C PHE A 202 -13.74 9.56 14.46
N ASP A 203 -13.84 8.97 15.65
CA ASP A 203 -13.56 9.65 16.92
C ASP A 203 -12.12 10.17 17.02
N SER A 204 -11.20 9.53 16.29
CA SER A 204 -9.79 9.93 16.20
C SER A 204 -9.57 11.22 15.42
N ILE A 205 -10.55 11.67 14.62
CA ILE A 205 -10.47 12.87 13.80
C ILE A 205 -11.20 14.01 14.50
N LYS A 206 -10.55 15.17 14.58
CA LYS A 206 -11.14 16.37 15.19
C LYS A 206 -11.17 17.51 14.19
N GLU A 207 -12.28 18.24 14.19
CA GLU A 207 -12.40 19.46 13.41
C GLU A 207 -11.44 20.53 13.94
N SER A 208 -10.84 21.27 13.03
CA SER A 208 -9.92 22.35 13.35
C SER A 208 -9.94 23.46 12.30
N ALA A 209 -9.59 24.67 12.67
CA ALA A 209 -9.47 25.80 11.75
C ALA A 209 -8.38 25.57 10.68
N SER A 210 -7.38 24.72 10.96
CA SER A 210 -6.33 24.37 10.03
C SER A 210 -6.77 23.36 8.95
N ARG A 211 -7.96 22.76 9.10
CA ARG A 211 -8.56 21.78 8.17
C ARG A 211 -7.62 20.66 7.77
N LYS A 212 -6.85 20.15 8.73
CA LYS A 212 -5.89 19.07 8.54
C LYS A 212 -6.54 17.73 8.83
N LEU A 213 -6.46 16.81 7.87
CA LEU A 213 -7.05 15.47 7.95
C LEU A 213 -5.94 14.40 8.03
N ASP A 214 -5.92 13.66 9.13
CA ASP A 214 -5.00 12.55 9.33
C ASP A 214 -5.67 11.22 8.93
N LEU A 215 -5.41 10.76 7.71
CA LEU A 215 -5.97 9.50 7.20
C LEU A 215 -5.40 8.28 7.93
N ALA A 216 -4.13 8.33 8.34
CA ALA A 216 -3.50 7.21 9.05
C ALA A 216 -4.18 6.95 10.39
N ARG A 217 -4.58 8.00 11.13
CA ARG A 217 -5.36 7.85 12.37
C ARG A 217 -6.74 7.24 12.14
N ALA A 218 -7.43 7.62 11.07
CA ALA A 218 -8.73 7.02 10.73
C ALA A 218 -8.58 5.55 10.32
N ILE A 219 -7.50 5.19 9.62
CA ILE A 219 -7.15 3.81 9.28
C ILE A 219 -6.85 3.01 10.55
N GLU A 220 -5.99 3.52 11.44
CA GLU A 220 -5.65 2.88 12.72
C GLU A 220 -6.92 2.60 13.53
N GLN A 221 -7.80 3.60 13.69
CA GLN A 221 -9.07 3.42 14.40
C GLN A 221 -9.90 2.30 13.76
N SER A 222 -10.05 2.30 12.44
CA SER A 222 -10.86 1.29 11.74
C SER A 222 -10.29 -0.13 11.87
N LEU A 223 -8.96 -0.27 11.90
CA LEU A 223 -8.29 -1.55 12.12
C LEU A 223 -8.49 -2.06 13.55
N VAL A 224 -8.36 -1.18 14.55
CA VAL A 224 -8.61 -1.53 15.97
C VAL A 224 -10.06 -1.95 16.18
N GLU A 225 -11.03 -1.24 15.58
CA GLU A 225 -12.46 -1.55 15.70
C GLU A 225 -12.83 -2.94 15.14
N VAL A 226 -12.05 -3.46 14.18
CA VAL A 226 -12.29 -4.81 13.64
C VAL A 226 -11.52 -5.91 14.37
N GLY A 227 -10.69 -5.55 15.36
CA GLY A 227 -9.98 -6.50 16.22
C GLY A 227 -8.49 -6.62 15.97
N VAL A 228 -7.91 -5.85 15.04
CA VAL A 228 -6.44 -5.79 14.88
C VAL A 228 -5.85 -5.12 16.12
N PRO A 229 -4.91 -5.75 16.84
CA PRO A 229 -4.33 -5.17 18.04
C PRO A 229 -3.56 -3.89 17.71
N LEU A 230 -3.72 -2.85 18.52
CA LEU A 230 -3.00 -1.58 18.35
C LEU A 230 -1.47 -1.79 18.30
N CYS A 231 -0.94 -2.71 19.08
CA CYS A 231 0.48 -3.07 19.06
C CYS A 231 0.94 -3.78 17.79
N GLY A 232 0.02 -4.27 16.96
CA GLY A 232 0.27 -4.84 15.63
C GLY A 232 0.16 -3.81 14.50
N ILE A 233 -0.12 -2.54 14.79
CA ILE A 233 -0.22 -1.48 13.79
C ILE A 233 1.04 -0.61 13.85
N HIS A 234 1.74 -0.49 12.73
CA HIS A 234 3.01 0.20 12.61
C HIS A 234 2.95 1.25 11.51
N ASP A 235 2.96 2.53 11.89
CA ASP A 235 3.07 3.66 10.97
C ASP A 235 4.52 4.10 10.85
N THR A 236 5.05 4.09 9.62
CA THR A 236 6.41 4.55 9.32
C THR A 236 6.57 6.06 9.53
N ARG A 237 5.49 6.82 9.52
CA ARG A 237 5.44 8.29 9.59
C ARG A 237 6.39 8.99 8.62
N LEU A 238 6.58 8.40 7.45
CA LEU A 238 7.38 8.98 6.37
C LEU A 238 6.48 9.85 5.49
N SER A 239 6.74 11.17 5.49
CA SER A 239 5.99 12.13 4.67
C SER A 239 6.41 12.06 3.20
N THR A 240 5.45 11.92 2.29
CA THR A 240 5.69 12.05 0.84
C THR A 240 5.99 13.50 0.45
N MET A 241 5.43 14.48 1.16
CA MET A 241 5.66 15.89 0.89
C MET A 241 7.02 16.36 1.40
N SER A 242 7.34 16.11 2.68
CA SER A 242 8.59 16.55 3.29
C SER A 242 9.80 15.77 2.76
N LEU A 243 9.63 14.47 2.42
CA LEU A 243 10.67 13.61 1.85
C LEU A 243 10.45 13.38 0.34
N ASN A 244 10.12 14.43 -0.40
CA ASN A 244 9.80 14.31 -1.84
C ASN A 244 11.00 13.88 -2.71
N GLU A 245 12.21 14.05 -2.23
CA GLU A 245 13.41 13.48 -2.84
C GLU A 245 13.46 11.94 -2.74
N ARG A 246 12.70 11.34 -1.81
CA ARG A 246 12.60 9.90 -1.60
C ARG A 246 11.29 9.30 -2.13
N PHE A 247 10.18 10.05 -2.09
CA PHE A 247 8.86 9.57 -2.47
C PHE A 247 8.19 10.55 -3.44
N TYR A 248 7.34 10.05 -4.33
CA TYR A 248 6.51 10.91 -5.16
C TYR A 248 5.37 11.51 -4.34
N SER A 249 5.06 12.79 -4.58
CA SER A 249 3.92 13.48 -3.97
C SER A 249 3.09 14.19 -5.03
N TYR A 250 1.86 13.74 -5.23
CA TYR A 250 0.92 14.37 -6.15
C TYR A 250 0.63 15.83 -5.74
N ARG A 251 0.47 16.07 -4.44
CA ARG A 251 0.19 17.39 -3.87
C ARG A 251 1.36 18.35 -4.09
N LYS A 252 2.57 17.93 -3.78
CA LYS A 252 3.77 18.75 -3.90
C LYS A 252 4.19 19.01 -5.34
N GLU A 253 4.06 18.01 -6.19
CA GLU A 253 4.45 18.04 -7.61
C GLU A 253 3.28 18.45 -8.53
N GLN A 254 2.17 18.98 -7.95
CA GLN A 254 1.02 19.52 -8.68
C GLN A 254 0.44 18.55 -9.72
N GLY A 255 0.41 17.28 -9.39
CA GLY A 255 -0.17 16.23 -10.21
C GLY A 255 0.77 15.59 -11.24
N MET A 256 1.91 16.20 -11.54
CA MET A 256 2.83 15.74 -12.57
C MET A 256 4.03 14.99 -11.95
N CYS A 257 3.82 13.76 -11.56
CA CYS A 257 4.86 12.94 -10.94
C CYS A 257 4.64 11.45 -11.20
N GLY A 258 5.68 10.66 -10.95
CA GLY A 258 5.60 9.21 -10.94
C GLY A 258 4.79 8.67 -9.76
N ARG A 259 4.84 7.35 -9.61
CA ARG A 259 4.23 6.62 -8.47
C ARG A 259 5.28 5.70 -7.85
N HIS A 260 5.47 5.82 -6.54
CA HIS A 260 6.13 4.77 -5.75
C HIS A 260 5.12 3.68 -5.43
N ALA A 261 5.52 2.58 -4.82
CA ALA A 261 4.63 1.46 -4.56
C ALA A 261 4.77 0.87 -3.16
N ALA A 262 3.67 0.26 -2.70
CA ALA A 262 3.68 -0.80 -1.73
C ALA A 262 3.68 -2.13 -2.46
N LEU A 263 4.55 -3.06 -2.06
CA LEU A 263 4.66 -4.37 -2.67
C LEU A 263 4.88 -5.45 -1.61
N ALA A 264 4.33 -6.63 -1.87
CA ALA A 264 4.49 -7.80 -1.02
C ALA A 264 4.56 -9.08 -1.84
N LEU A 265 5.31 -10.06 -1.30
CA LEU A 265 5.53 -11.36 -1.89
C LEU A 265 5.71 -12.41 -0.79
N MET A 266 4.91 -13.44 -0.80
CA MET A 266 5.14 -14.65 0.01
C MET A 266 6.06 -15.61 -0.77
N ARG A 267 7.14 -16.07 -0.12
CA ARG A 267 8.18 -16.92 -0.70
C ARG A 267 7.82 -18.39 -0.71
#